data_9ec79dd5abcbd4b9533640bc741c6b79
#
_entry.id   9ec79dd5abcbd4b9533640bc741c6b79
#
_cell.length_a   1.000
_cell.length_b   1.000
_cell.length_c   1.000
_cell.angle_alpha   90.00
_cell.angle_beta   90.00
_cell.angle_gamma   90.00
#
_symmetry.space_group_name_H-M   'P 1'
#
loop_
_entity.id
_entity.type
_entity.pdbx_description
1 polymer ?
#
loop_
_entity_poly.entity_id
_entity_poly.type
_entity_poly.pdbx_seq_one_letter_code
_entity_poly.pdbx_strand_id
1 'polypeptide(L)'
;MSRLDIKNPSRAQTVVDNLYRDVERRIAASPPGLCPVDMSLSFLQLCHAQSCGKCVPCRIGLGQLSKLIATVLDGTADMGTLAIIEKTARTVVNTADCAIGRDAARLVLDGLEGFRDDYEEHILHHRCLAGLQLPVPCVALCPAGVDVPGYMALIGEGPVSYTHLTLP
;
A
#
# COMPACT_ATOMS: atom_id res chain seq x y z
N MET A 1 -4.22 -35.76 34.33
CA MET A 1 -5.34 -35.29 33.50
C MET A 1 -4.80 -34.22 32.56
N SER A 2 -4.70 -34.55 31.27
CA SER A 2 -4.24 -33.58 30.26
C SER A 2 -5.38 -32.60 30.01
N ARG A 3 -5.22 -31.31 30.39
CA ARG A 3 -6.14 -30.26 30.00
C ARG A 3 -5.89 -29.98 28.51
N LEU A 4 -6.84 -30.31 27.67
CA LEU A 4 -6.87 -29.86 26.29
C LEU A 4 -7.05 -28.32 26.30
N ASP A 5 -5.98 -27.63 26.00
CA ASP A 5 -6.00 -26.15 25.85
C ASP A 5 -6.55 -25.83 24.44
N ILE A 6 -7.88 -25.80 24.33
CA ILE A 6 -8.54 -25.42 23.08
C ILE A 6 -8.45 -23.90 22.96
N LYS A 7 -7.44 -23.41 22.25
CA LYS A 7 -7.30 -22.01 21.87
C LYS A 7 -8.28 -21.67 20.76
N ASN A 8 -9.49 -21.29 21.11
CA ASN A 8 -10.40 -20.71 20.13
C ASN A 8 -9.89 -19.29 19.77
N PRO A 9 -9.68 -19.00 18.48
CA PRO A 9 -9.32 -17.66 18.06
C PRO A 9 -10.40 -16.67 18.46
N SER A 10 -10.01 -15.46 18.85
CA SER A 10 -10.98 -14.40 19.15
C SER A 10 -11.76 -14.03 17.87
N ARG A 11 -12.97 -13.51 17.99
CA ARG A 11 -13.75 -13.04 16.85
C ARG A 11 -12.96 -12.04 15.99
N ALA A 12 -12.20 -11.16 16.62
CA ALA A 12 -11.33 -10.21 15.94
C ALA A 12 -10.24 -10.91 15.12
N GLN A 13 -9.60 -11.95 15.68
CA GLN A 13 -8.60 -12.73 14.98
C GLN A 13 -9.20 -13.45 13.76
N THR A 14 -10.36 -14.06 13.91
CA THR A 14 -11.05 -14.72 12.79
C THR A 14 -11.36 -13.75 11.65
N VAL A 15 -11.78 -12.53 11.97
CA VAL A 15 -12.03 -11.49 10.95
C VAL A 15 -10.74 -11.14 10.22
N VAL A 16 -9.65 -10.90 10.93
CA VAL A 16 -8.34 -10.57 10.34
C VAL A 16 -7.83 -11.72 9.47
N ASP A 17 -7.90 -12.96 9.93
CA ASP A 17 -7.47 -14.14 9.18
C ASP A 17 -8.29 -14.30 7.87
N ASN A 18 -9.57 -13.93 7.88
CA ASN A 18 -10.39 -13.94 6.67
C ASN A 18 -9.97 -12.82 5.71
N LEU A 19 -9.67 -11.62 6.22
CA LEU A 19 -9.20 -10.51 5.40
C LEU A 19 -7.85 -10.81 4.74
N TYR A 20 -6.92 -11.43 5.46
CA TYR A 20 -5.64 -11.89 4.88
C TYR A 20 -5.85 -12.89 3.75
N ARG A 21 -6.72 -13.90 3.95
CA ARG A 21 -7.05 -14.87 2.90
C ARG A 21 -7.71 -14.23 1.68
N ASP A 22 -8.51 -13.20 1.86
CA ASP A 22 -9.11 -12.47 0.76
C ASP A 22 -8.08 -11.63 0.00
N VAL A 23 -7.11 -11.01 0.70
CA VAL A 23 -5.98 -10.31 0.09
C VAL A 23 -5.08 -11.28 -0.67
N GLU A 24 -4.70 -12.42 -0.07
CA GLU A 24 -3.91 -13.46 -0.74
C GLU A 24 -4.56 -13.95 -2.04
N ARG A 25 -5.88 -14.20 -2.01
CA ARG A 25 -6.63 -14.58 -3.22
C ARG A 25 -6.61 -13.50 -4.29
N ARG A 26 -6.71 -12.23 -3.91
CA ARG A 26 -6.65 -11.11 -4.85
C ARG A 26 -5.25 -10.97 -5.45
N ILE A 27 -4.21 -11.09 -4.63
CA ILE A 27 -2.81 -11.08 -5.11
C ILE A 27 -2.58 -12.21 -6.12
N ALA A 28 -3.01 -13.42 -5.79
CA ALA A 28 -2.85 -14.59 -6.67
C ALA A 28 -3.63 -14.46 -7.99
N ALA A 29 -4.77 -13.76 -7.98
CA ALA A 29 -5.61 -13.57 -9.16
C ALA A 29 -5.23 -12.31 -9.97
N SER A 30 -4.40 -11.44 -9.41
CA SER A 30 -4.03 -10.17 -10.05
C SER A 30 -2.80 -10.36 -10.95
N PRO A 31 -2.70 -9.58 -12.04
CA PRO A 31 -1.48 -9.54 -12.82
C PRO A 31 -0.30 -9.04 -11.97
N PRO A 32 0.95 -9.41 -12.30
CA PRO A 32 2.12 -8.85 -11.63
C PRO A 32 2.11 -7.31 -11.72
N GLY A 33 2.57 -6.61 -10.69
CA GLY A 33 2.65 -5.16 -10.65
C GLY A 33 1.66 -4.47 -9.73
N LEU A 34 1.15 -5.17 -8.72
CA LEU A 34 0.39 -4.54 -7.64
C LEU A 34 1.27 -3.58 -6.84
N CYS A 35 0.81 -2.35 -6.68
CA CYS A 35 1.49 -1.37 -5.84
C CYS A 35 1.41 -1.77 -4.36
N PRO A 36 2.54 -1.98 -3.66
CA PRO A 36 2.53 -2.37 -2.26
C PRO A 36 1.97 -1.28 -1.34
N VAL A 37 2.11 -0.01 -1.72
CA VAL A 37 1.56 1.13 -0.97
C VAL A 37 0.03 1.13 -1.04
N ASP A 38 -0.54 0.92 -2.24
CA ASP A 38 -1.99 0.83 -2.43
C ASP A 38 -2.58 -0.41 -1.73
N MET A 39 -1.86 -1.54 -1.77
CA MET A 39 -2.24 -2.74 -1.03
C MET A 39 -2.31 -2.49 0.48
N SER A 40 -1.31 -1.81 1.04
CA SER A 40 -1.29 -1.45 2.45
C SER A 40 -2.47 -0.55 2.82
N LEU A 41 -2.78 0.45 1.97
CA LEU A 41 -3.93 1.32 2.16
C LEU A 41 -5.25 0.55 2.09
N SER A 42 -5.42 -0.30 1.09
CA SER A 42 -6.65 -1.07 0.89
C SER A 42 -6.92 -2.01 2.07
N PHE A 43 -5.90 -2.72 2.54
CA PHE A 43 -6.05 -3.60 3.71
C PHE A 43 -6.37 -2.81 4.98
N LEU A 44 -5.70 -1.68 5.19
CA LEU A 44 -5.95 -0.78 6.32
C LEU A 44 -7.41 -0.28 6.34
N GLN A 45 -7.94 0.10 5.18
CA GLN A 45 -9.33 0.54 5.03
C GLN A 45 -10.31 -0.59 5.31
N LEU A 46 -10.04 -1.81 4.83
CA LEU A 46 -10.86 -2.99 5.11
C LEU A 46 -10.91 -3.30 6.61
N CYS A 47 -9.75 -3.28 7.28
CA CYS A 47 -9.68 -3.46 8.72
C CYS A 47 -10.42 -2.35 9.48
N HIS A 48 -10.28 -1.09 9.05
CA HIS A 48 -10.98 0.04 9.65
C HIS A 48 -12.51 -0.11 9.52
N ALA A 49 -13.00 -0.53 8.35
CA ALA A 49 -14.43 -0.80 8.12
C ALA A 49 -14.97 -1.95 9.00
N GLN A 50 -14.14 -2.94 9.31
CA GLN A 50 -14.49 -4.07 10.20
C GLN A 50 -14.23 -3.77 11.68
N SER A 51 -13.69 -2.60 12.02
CA SER A 51 -13.41 -2.23 13.41
C SER A 51 -14.70 -1.99 14.20
N CYS A 52 -14.68 -2.36 15.50
CA CYS A 52 -15.83 -2.10 16.38
C CYS A 52 -15.89 -0.64 16.88
N GLY A 53 -14.87 0.19 16.58
CA GLY A 53 -14.78 1.59 17.01
C GLY A 53 -14.61 1.84 18.52
N LYS A 54 -14.45 0.78 19.33
CA LYS A 54 -14.37 0.89 20.79
C LYS A 54 -13.12 1.61 21.27
N CYS A 55 -11.95 1.18 20.79
CA CYS A 55 -10.67 1.77 21.22
C CYS A 55 -10.24 2.92 20.31
N VAL A 56 -9.57 3.91 20.90
CA VAL A 56 -9.08 5.11 20.20
C VAL A 56 -8.10 4.77 19.08
N PRO A 57 -7.14 3.82 19.27
CA PRO A 57 -6.20 3.46 18.22
C PRO A 57 -6.88 3.01 16.91
N CYS A 58 -7.92 2.19 16.98
CA CYS A 58 -8.70 1.82 15.80
C CYS A 58 -9.48 3.00 15.24
N ARG A 59 -10.29 3.65 16.10
CA ARG A 59 -11.23 4.68 15.66
C ARG A 59 -10.56 5.89 15.01
N ILE A 60 -9.43 6.33 15.57
CA ILE A 60 -8.70 7.52 15.10
C ILE A 60 -7.42 7.14 14.38
N GLY A 61 -6.62 6.23 14.95
CA GLY A 61 -5.29 5.91 14.44
C GLY A 61 -5.31 5.27 13.05
N LEU A 62 -6.21 4.31 12.78
CA LEU A 62 -6.32 3.71 11.45
C LEU A 62 -6.80 4.73 10.42
N GLY A 63 -7.72 5.63 10.79
CA GLY A 63 -8.17 6.70 9.90
C GLY A 63 -7.07 7.71 9.57
N GLN A 64 -6.21 8.04 10.53
CA GLN A 64 -5.05 8.90 10.30
C GLN A 64 -4.00 8.22 9.42
N LEU A 65 -3.69 6.95 9.69
CA LEU A 65 -2.78 6.16 8.83
C LEU A 65 -3.28 6.09 7.39
N SER A 66 -4.58 5.84 7.19
CA SER A 66 -5.18 5.81 5.84
C SER A 66 -5.00 7.14 5.11
N LYS A 67 -5.18 8.28 5.80
CA LYS A 67 -4.97 9.60 5.20
C LYS A 67 -3.50 9.85 4.84
N LEU A 68 -2.59 9.49 5.74
CA LEU A 68 -1.14 9.66 5.50
C LEU A 68 -0.67 8.82 4.31
N ILE A 69 -1.10 7.55 4.22
CA ILE A 69 -0.74 6.69 3.09
C ILE A 69 -1.40 7.21 1.78
N ALA A 70 -2.63 7.72 1.86
CA ALA A 70 -3.27 8.35 0.70
C ALA A 70 -2.46 9.56 0.18
N THR A 71 -1.91 10.41 1.07
CA THR A 71 -1.05 11.53 0.63
C THR A 71 0.24 11.06 -0.06
N VAL A 72 0.75 9.88 0.29
CA VAL A 72 1.89 9.26 -0.42
C VAL A 72 1.49 8.86 -1.84
N LEU A 73 0.33 8.21 -2.00
CA LEU A 73 -0.18 7.82 -3.33
C LEU A 73 -0.55 9.02 -4.20
N ASP A 74 -1.07 10.09 -3.59
CA ASP A 74 -1.44 11.33 -4.29
C ASP A 74 -0.21 12.22 -4.61
N GLY A 75 0.99 11.82 -4.15
CA GLY A 75 2.23 12.57 -4.37
C GLY A 75 2.30 13.91 -3.63
N THR A 76 1.48 14.10 -2.59
CA THR A 76 1.47 15.33 -1.77
C THR A 76 2.27 15.19 -0.47
N ALA A 77 2.76 13.99 -0.18
CA ALA A 77 3.57 13.69 0.99
C ALA A 77 5.03 14.17 0.82
N ASP A 78 5.70 14.39 1.93
CA ASP A 78 7.13 14.63 2.01
C ASP A 78 7.86 13.43 2.66
N MET A 79 9.19 13.44 2.64
CA MET A 79 9.98 12.37 3.27
C MET A 79 9.76 12.29 4.80
N GLY A 80 9.38 13.40 5.45
CA GLY A 80 9.02 13.43 6.86
C GLY A 80 7.73 12.66 7.15
N THR A 81 6.84 12.56 6.18
CA THR A 81 5.57 11.82 6.29
C THR A 81 5.81 10.34 6.59
N LEU A 82 6.87 9.73 6.05
CA LEU A 82 7.20 8.32 6.32
C LEU A 82 7.49 8.08 7.80
N ALA A 83 8.24 8.98 8.44
CA ALA A 83 8.52 8.89 9.88
C ALA A 83 7.24 9.04 10.73
N ILE A 84 6.30 9.86 10.27
CA ILE A 84 4.99 10.03 10.93
C ILE A 84 4.14 8.77 10.78
N ILE A 85 4.10 8.17 9.58
CA ILE A 85 3.40 6.90 9.33
C ILE A 85 3.97 5.81 10.24
N GLU A 86 5.29 5.64 10.27
CA GLU A 86 5.96 4.65 11.09
C GLU A 86 5.64 4.84 12.59
N LYS A 87 5.78 6.05 13.10
CA LYS A 87 5.48 6.38 14.50
C LYS A 87 4.01 6.11 14.84
N THR A 88 3.10 6.50 13.97
CA THR A 88 1.66 6.31 14.17
C THR A 88 1.30 4.83 14.14
N ALA A 89 1.84 4.08 13.17
CA ALA A 89 1.61 2.64 13.06
C ALA A 89 2.16 1.90 14.30
N ARG A 90 3.38 2.19 14.74
CA ARG A 90 3.95 1.63 16.00
C ARG A 90 3.07 1.94 17.20
N THR A 91 2.54 3.16 17.29
CA THR A 91 1.63 3.54 18.39
C THR A 91 0.36 2.69 18.34
N VAL A 92 -0.27 2.54 17.17
CA VAL A 92 -1.47 1.71 17.02
C VAL A 92 -1.21 0.24 17.36
N VAL A 93 -0.11 -0.34 16.87
CA VAL A 93 0.28 -1.73 17.19
C VAL A 93 0.37 -1.95 18.71
N ASN A 94 0.97 -1.00 19.43
CA ASN A 94 1.24 -1.14 20.86
C ASN A 94 0.02 -0.83 21.74
N THR A 95 -0.97 -0.10 21.22
CA THR A 95 -2.10 0.40 22.05
C THR A 95 -3.46 -0.14 21.63
N ALA A 96 -3.56 -0.84 20.48
CA ALA A 96 -4.81 -1.43 20.05
C ALA A 96 -5.20 -2.65 20.91
N ASP A 97 -6.48 -2.71 21.34
CA ASP A 97 -6.98 -3.75 22.24
C ASP A 97 -7.11 -5.12 21.56
N CYS A 98 -7.22 -5.18 20.23
CA CYS A 98 -7.50 -6.43 19.53
C CYS A 98 -6.69 -6.57 18.23
N ALA A 99 -6.77 -7.76 17.62
CA ALA A 99 -6.05 -8.11 16.40
C ALA A 99 -6.33 -7.16 15.22
N ILE A 100 -7.57 -6.71 15.02
CA ILE A 100 -7.93 -5.85 13.88
C ILE A 100 -7.04 -4.60 13.82
N GLY A 101 -6.93 -3.86 14.92
CA GLY A 101 -6.10 -2.64 14.97
C GLY A 101 -4.61 -2.95 14.88
N ARG A 102 -4.15 -3.98 15.61
CA ARG A 102 -2.73 -4.35 15.63
C ARG A 102 -2.24 -4.84 14.27
N ASP A 103 -2.97 -5.75 13.64
CA ASP A 103 -2.53 -6.38 12.40
C ASP A 103 -2.67 -5.43 11.20
N ALA A 104 -3.69 -4.55 11.21
CA ALA A 104 -3.80 -3.48 10.23
C ALA A 104 -2.58 -2.54 10.25
N ALA A 105 -2.15 -2.10 11.43
CA ALA A 105 -0.99 -1.22 11.56
C ALA A 105 0.34 -1.98 11.38
N ARG A 106 0.39 -3.26 11.74
CA ARG A 106 1.57 -4.11 11.50
C ARG A 106 1.84 -4.28 10.02
N LEU A 107 0.81 -4.56 9.21
CA LEU A 107 0.97 -4.66 7.76
C LEU A 107 1.55 -3.38 7.14
N VAL A 108 1.18 -2.21 7.66
CA VAL A 108 1.78 -0.94 7.23
C VAL A 108 3.26 -0.86 7.59
N LEU A 109 3.66 -1.32 8.79
CA LEU A 109 5.08 -1.36 9.17
C LEU A 109 5.88 -2.34 8.32
N ASP A 110 5.34 -3.54 8.10
CA ASP A 110 5.95 -4.57 7.26
C ASP A 110 6.09 -4.06 5.81
N GLY A 111 5.09 -3.32 5.31
CA GLY A 111 5.12 -2.65 4.01
C GLY A 111 6.20 -1.58 3.92
N LEU A 112 6.34 -0.73 4.95
CA LEU A 112 7.40 0.29 5.01
C LEU A 112 8.80 -0.33 5.11
N GLU A 113 8.96 -1.45 5.79
CA GLU A 113 10.24 -2.15 5.93
C GLU A 113 10.62 -2.90 4.65
N GLY A 114 9.65 -3.61 4.05
CA GLY A 114 9.90 -4.46 2.89
C GLY A 114 9.91 -3.74 1.54
N PHE A 115 9.21 -2.60 1.42
CA PHE A 115 8.99 -1.88 0.16
C PHE A 115 9.26 -0.38 0.31
N ARG A 116 10.28 -0.02 1.06
CA ARG A 116 10.60 1.38 1.35
C ARG A 116 10.85 2.18 0.07
N ASP A 117 11.52 1.58 -0.89
CA ASP A 117 11.83 2.20 -2.17
C ASP A 117 10.56 2.58 -2.95
N ASP A 118 9.49 1.76 -2.87
CA ASP A 118 8.21 2.08 -3.48
C ASP A 118 7.57 3.33 -2.85
N TYR A 119 7.61 3.45 -1.51
CA TYR A 119 7.11 4.65 -0.83
C TYR A 119 7.92 5.89 -1.20
N GLU A 120 9.24 5.79 -1.26
CA GLU A 120 10.12 6.90 -1.62
C GLU A 120 9.93 7.32 -3.08
N GLU A 121 9.75 6.40 -4.02
CA GLU A 121 9.46 6.70 -5.42
C GLU A 121 8.11 7.40 -5.62
N HIS A 122 7.08 7.01 -4.85
CA HIS A 122 5.81 7.73 -4.87
C HIS A 122 5.95 9.17 -4.40
N ILE A 123 6.81 9.43 -3.39
CA ILE A 123 7.01 10.77 -2.83
C ILE A 123 7.91 11.63 -3.73
N LEU A 124 9.04 11.08 -4.19
CA LEU A 124 10.06 11.85 -4.89
C LEU A 124 9.76 12.04 -6.38
N HIS A 125 9.19 11.01 -7.01
CA HIS A 125 9.03 10.97 -8.47
C HIS A 125 7.57 10.79 -8.91
N HIS A 126 6.62 10.73 -7.98
CA HIS A 126 5.18 10.55 -8.25
C HIS A 126 4.86 9.35 -9.14
N ARG A 127 5.63 8.27 -9.01
CA ARG A 127 5.49 7.06 -9.82
C ARG A 127 5.55 5.79 -8.97
N CYS A 128 4.94 4.74 -9.50
CA CYS A 128 4.92 3.42 -8.87
C CYS A 128 5.94 2.51 -9.54
N LEU A 129 6.90 1.93 -8.79
CA LEU A 129 7.89 0.98 -9.32
C LEU A 129 7.22 -0.27 -9.88
N ALA A 130 6.18 -0.77 -9.23
CA ALA A 130 5.43 -1.92 -9.69
C ALA A 130 4.77 -1.67 -11.06
N GLY A 131 4.30 -0.44 -11.30
CA GLY A 131 3.74 -0.03 -12.59
C GLY A 131 4.76 -0.01 -13.72
N LEU A 132 6.04 0.28 -13.41
CA LEU A 132 7.12 0.30 -14.40
C LEU A 132 7.53 -1.09 -14.90
N GLN A 133 7.24 -2.14 -14.13
CA GLN A 133 7.57 -3.53 -14.48
C GLN A 133 6.54 -4.19 -15.39
N LEU A 134 5.38 -3.58 -15.57
CA LEU A 134 4.32 -4.10 -16.42
C LEU A 134 4.51 -3.61 -17.86
N PRO A 135 4.59 -4.51 -18.84
CA PRO A 135 4.45 -4.11 -20.23
C PRO A 135 3.03 -3.60 -20.45
N VAL A 136 2.86 -2.27 -20.52
CA VAL A 136 1.55 -1.69 -20.84
C VAL A 136 1.13 -2.13 -22.24
N PRO A 137 -0.14 -2.50 -22.44
CA PRO A 137 -0.61 -3.03 -23.72
C PRO A 137 -0.30 -2.12 -24.92
N CYS A 138 -0.32 -0.79 -24.72
CA CYS A 138 0.01 0.17 -25.77
C CYS A 138 1.49 0.13 -26.21
N VAL A 139 2.40 -0.36 -25.37
CA VAL A 139 3.82 -0.61 -25.73
C VAL A 139 3.98 -2.02 -26.27
N ALA A 140 3.48 -3.02 -25.53
CA ALA A 140 3.67 -4.44 -25.85
C ALA A 140 3.02 -4.85 -27.18
N LEU A 141 1.90 -4.23 -27.55
CA LEU A 141 1.14 -4.50 -28.78
C LEU A 141 1.37 -3.45 -29.86
N CYS A 142 2.24 -2.46 -29.65
CA CYS A 142 2.53 -1.41 -30.62
C CYS A 142 3.42 -1.95 -31.74
N PRO A 143 2.97 -1.97 -33.01
CA PRO A 143 3.81 -2.42 -34.12
C PRO A 143 5.06 -1.56 -34.35
N ALA A 144 5.01 -0.29 -33.93
CA ALA A 144 6.11 0.67 -34.04
C ALA A 144 7.01 0.70 -32.79
N GLY A 145 6.72 -0.08 -31.75
CA GLY A 145 7.50 -0.13 -30.52
C GLY A 145 7.59 1.20 -29.75
N VAL A 146 6.57 2.06 -29.89
CA VAL A 146 6.58 3.40 -29.27
C VAL A 146 6.34 3.29 -27.75
N ASP A 147 7.27 3.83 -26.97
CA ASP A 147 7.14 3.91 -25.50
C ASP A 147 6.25 5.10 -25.10
N VAL A 148 4.92 4.89 -25.21
CA VAL A 148 3.92 5.91 -24.86
C VAL A 148 4.02 6.34 -23.38
N PRO A 149 4.11 5.43 -22.39
CA PRO A 149 4.26 5.82 -20.98
C PRO A 149 5.52 6.63 -20.72
N GLY A 150 6.63 6.25 -21.34
CA GLY A 150 7.91 6.95 -21.19
C GLY A 150 7.81 8.42 -21.62
N TYR A 151 7.31 8.71 -22.80
CA TYR A 151 7.20 10.11 -23.23
C TYR A 151 6.09 10.89 -22.46
N MET A 152 5.03 10.22 -22.00
CA MET A 152 4.03 10.87 -21.14
C MET A 152 4.60 11.24 -19.77
N ALA A 153 5.43 10.37 -19.17
CA ALA A 153 6.14 10.69 -17.93
C ALA A 153 7.08 11.89 -18.12
N LEU A 154 7.81 11.92 -19.21
CA LEU A 154 8.70 13.02 -19.55
C LEU A 154 7.95 14.35 -19.76
N ILE A 155 6.76 14.33 -20.36
CA ILE A 155 5.90 15.53 -20.47
C ILE A 155 5.46 16.02 -19.08
N GLY A 156 5.19 15.11 -18.15
CA GLY A 156 4.82 15.42 -16.77
C GLY A 156 5.95 16.06 -15.95
N GLU A 157 7.21 15.74 -16.27
CA GLU A 157 8.40 16.29 -15.60
C GLU A 157 8.74 17.74 -16.00
N GLY A 158 8.05 18.33 -16.97
CA GLY A 158 8.22 19.73 -17.37
C GLY A 158 8.82 19.94 -18.77
N PRO A 159 9.12 21.18 -19.17
CA PRO A 159 9.46 21.51 -20.55
C PRO A 159 10.83 20.97 -20.92
N VAL A 160 10.85 19.77 -21.41
CA VAL A 160 12.02 19.19 -22.05
C VAL A 160 11.83 19.29 -23.55
N SER A 161 12.85 19.72 -24.23
CA SER A 161 12.90 19.88 -25.67
C SER A 161 12.96 18.48 -26.33
N TYR A 162 11.82 17.81 -26.45
CA TYR A 162 11.71 16.46 -27.07
C TYR A 162 11.67 16.46 -28.59
N THR A 163 11.99 17.57 -29.20
CA THR A 163 12.01 17.67 -30.66
C THR A 163 13.04 16.71 -31.33
N HIS A 164 13.75 15.91 -30.53
CA HIS A 164 14.79 14.99 -31.02
C HIS A 164 14.58 13.52 -30.64
N LEU A 165 13.42 13.13 -30.13
CA LEU A 165 13.08 11.71 -30.09
C LEU A 165 12.93 11.25 -31.54
N THR A 166 14.07 10.97 -32.18
CA THR A 166 14.10 10.27 -33.44
C THR A 166 13.45 8.92 -33.22
N LEU A 167 12.32 8.71 -33.85
CA LEU A 167 11.78 7.38 -34.08
C LEU A 167 12.87 6.53 -34.74
N PRO A 168 13.06 5.28 -34.28
CA PRO A 168 14.00 4.37 -34.89
C PRO A 168 13.63 4.08 -36.36
#